data_288bedbc2d61b60de631ab650a58dd19
#
_entry.id   288bedbc2d61b60de631ab650a58dd19
#
_cell.length_a   1.000
_cell.length_b   1.000
_cell.length_c   1.000
_cell.angle_alpha   90.00
_cell.angle_beta   90.00
_cell.angle_gamma   90.00
#
_symmetry.space_group_name_H-M   'P 1'
#
loop_
_entity.id
_entity.type
_entity.pdbx_description
1 polymer ?
#
loop_
_entity_poly.entity_id
_entity_poly.type
_entity_poly.pdbx_seq_one_letter_code
_entity_poly.pdbx_strand_id
1 'polypeptide(L)'
;PKNETATSEDTKVKSVTTEQVDNARRSFLSASAIFATTSVLKAQEKKVDGGLATIEDKKIPQRENPIYPPGALSARNFTQHCTACQLCVSVCPNQVLRPSDNLLTLMQPEMSYERGYCRPECTKCSEVCPAGAIHLTSLAEKSAIQIGHAVWIKENCVPLTDGMESVSY
;
A
#
# COMPACT_ATOMS: atom_id res chain seq x y z
N PRO A 1 -18.23 -61.72 42.87
CA PRO A 1 -19.42 -61.39 42.13
C PRO A 1 -19.45 -59.95 41.72
N LYS A 2 -19.39 -59.69 40.50
CA LYS A 2 -20.11 -58.76 39.66
C LYS A 2 -19.35 -58.47 38.40
N ASN A 3 -19.87 -59.02 37.33
CA ASN A 3 -19.55 -58.72 35.94
C ASN A 3 -19.83 -57.24 35.65
N GLU A 4 -18.91 -56.59 34.94
CA GLU A 4 -19.19 -55.46 34.11
C GLU A 4 -18.68 -55.73 32.72
N THR A 5 -19.63 -55.91 31.83
CA THR A 5 -19.53 -56.03 30.39
C THR A 5 -19.08 -54.70 29.80
N ALA A 6 -17.92 -54.67 29.19
CA ALA A 6 -17.46 -53.57 28.33
C ALA A 6 -18.05 -53.73 26.91
N THR A 7 -18.96 -52.85 26.55
CA THR A 7 -19.50 -52.69 25.20
C THR A 7 -18.44 -52.04 24.32
N SER A 8 -17.94 -52.78 23.33
CA SER A 8 -17.13 -52.25 22.25
C SER A 8 -18.03 -51.53 21.24
N GLU A 9 -17.91 -50.21 21.17
CA GLU A 9 -18.45 -49.43 20.07
C GLU A 9 -17.54 -49.55 18.85
N ASP A 10 -18.00 -50.31 17.88
CA ASP A 10 -17.42 -50.40 16.53
C ASP A 10 -17.59 -49.06 15.82
N THR A 11 -16.53 -48.28 15.78
CA THR A 11 -16.41 -47.12 14.92
C THR A 11 -16.26 -47.56 13.46
N LYS A 12 -17.40 -47.66 12.78
CA LYS A 12 -17.50 -47.92 11.34
C LYS A 12 -16.84 -46.83 10.54
N VAL A 13 -15.57 -46.95 10.26
CA VAL A 13 -14.87 -46.10 9.32
C VAL A 13 -15.47 -46.32 7.93
N LYS A 14 -16.27 -45.33 7.48
CA LYS A 14 -16.83 -45.30 6.13
C LYS A 14 -15.68 -45.20 5.15
N SER A 15 -15.35 -46.27 4.45
CA SER A 15 -14.42 -46.26 3.34
C SER A 15 -14.98 -45.35 2.23
N VAL A 16 -14.43 -44.16 2.11
CA VAL A 16 -14.69 -43.28 0.98
C VAL A 16 -14.11 -43.93 -0.26
N THR A 17 -14.97 -44.34 -1.19
CA THR A 17 -14.56 -44.99 -2.43
C THR A 17 -13.75 -44.01 -3.26
N THR A 18 -12.68 -44.51 -3.88
CA THR A 18 -11.72 -43.74 -4.71
C THR A 18 -12.42 -42.88 -5.80
N GLU A 19 -13.52 -43.40 -6.37
CA GLU A 19 -14.36 -42.63 -7.34
C GLU A 19 -14.99 -41.36 -6.78
N GLN A 20 -15.36 -41.37 -5.50
CA GLN A 20 -15.99 -40.19 -4.86
C GLN A 20 -14.96 -39.09 -4.63
N VAL A 21 -13.72 -39.43 -4.36
CA VAL A 21 -12.59 -38.51 -4.20
C VAL A 21 -12.20 -37.89 -5.55
N ASP A 22 -12.19 -38.71 -6.62
CA ASP A 22 -11.85 -38.22 -7.96
C ASP A 22 -12.92 -37.26 -8.51
N ASN A 23 -14.18 -37.51 -8.27
CA ASN A 23 -15.26 -36.59 -8.64
C ASN A 23 -15.21 -35.27 -7.88
N ALA A 24 -14.87 -35.27 -6.59
CA ALA A 24 -14.68 -34.07 -5.80
C ALA A 24 -13.48 -33.22 -6.30
N ARG A 25 -12.37 -33.88 -6.66
CA ARG A 25 -11.19 -33.20 -7.23
C ARG A 25 -11.49 -32.58 -8.60
N ARG A 26 -12.20 -33.30 -9.47
CA ARG A 26 -12.61 -32.78 -10.79
C ARG A 26 -13.55 -31.60 -10.66
N SER A 27 -14.51 -31.64 -9.73
CA SER A 27 -15.44 -30.53 -9.44
C SER A 27 -14.68 -29.29 -8.92
N PHE A 28 -13.68 -29.52 -8.05
CA PHE A 28 -12.86 -28.43 -7.54
C PHE A 28 -12.02 -27.76 -8.65
N LEU A 29 -11.40 -28.55 -9.52
CA LEU A 29 -10.61 -28.03 -10.64
C LEU A 29 -11.48 -27.29 -11.67
N SER A 30 -12.68 -27.79 -11.98
CA SER A 30 -13.61 -27.09 -12.85
C SER A 30 -14.13 -25.79 -12.26
N ALA A 31 -14.47 -25.77 -10.97
CA ALA A 31 -14.89 -24.57 -10.26
C ALA A 31 -13.77 -23.51 -10.20
N SER A 32 -12.54 -23.93 -9.93
CA SER A 32 -11.38 -23.00 -9.90
C SER A 32 -11.06 -22.43 -11.27
N ALA A 33 -11.20 -23.22 -12.35
CA ALA A 33 -11.02 -22.73 -13.72
C ALA A 33 -12.09 -21.67 -14.10
N ILE A 34 -13.34 -21.90 -13.75
CA ILE A 34 -14.43 -20.91 -13.97
C ILE A 34 -14.17 -19.65 -13.16
N PHE A 35 -13.72 -19.77 -11.91
CA PHE A 35 -13.42 -18.61 -11.07
C PHE A 35 -12.24 -17.79 -11.62
N ALA A 36 -11.20 -18.44 -12.14
CA ALA A 36 -10.07 -17.77 -12.77
C ALA A 36 -10.49 -17.01 -14.04
N THR A 37 -11.31 -17.60 -14.89
CA THR A 37 -11.80 -16.95 -16.12
C THR A 37 -12.70 -15.75 -15.82
N THR A 38 -13.58 -15.83 -14.82
CA THR A 38 -14.45 -14.71 -14.43
C THR A 38 -13.68 -13.54 -13.81
N SER A 39 -12.60 -13.83 -13.07
CA SER A 39 -11.76 -12.78 -12.50
C SER A 39 -10.97 -12.02 -13.58
N VAL A 40 -10.47 -12.71 -14.60
CA VAL A 40 -9.78 -12.07 -15.74
C VAL A 40 -10.74 -11.21 -16.56
N LEU A 41 -11.97 -11.67 -16.80
CA LEU A 41 -12.98 -10.88 -17.52
C LEU A 41 -13.38 -9.61 -16.75
N LYS A 42 -13.52 -9.67 -15.43
CA LYS A 42 -13.78 -8.48 -14.58
C LYS A 42 -12.64 -7.47 -14.61
N ALA A 43 -11.40 -7.93 -14.73
CA ALA A 43 -10.25 -7.02 -14.79
C ALA A 43 -10.21 -6.15 -16.06
N GLN A 44 -10.99 -6.50 -17.10
CA GLN A 44 -11.09 -5.75 -18.35
C GLN A 44 -12.27 -4.76 -18.37
N GLU A 45 -13.10 -4.72 -17.33
CA GLU A 45 -14.17 -3.72 -17.26
C GLU A 45 -13.57 -2.32 -17.12
N LYS A 46 -13.90 -1.44 -18.08
CA LYS A 46 -13.54 -0.03 -18.01
C LYS A 46 -14.19 0.58 -16.76
N LYS A 47 -13.38 1.20 -15.92
CA LYS A 47 -13.89 1.96 -14.78
C LYS A 47 -14.70 3.15 -15.29
N VAL A 48 -15.97 3.20 -14.92
CA VAL A 48 -16.88 4.30 -15.24
C VAL A 48 -17.34 4.92 -13.92
N ASP A 49 -17.38 6.24 -13.84
CA ASP A 49 -17.72 7.00 -12.63
C ASP A 49 -19.24 7.05 -12.29
N GLY A 50 -20.01 6.08 -12.79
CA GLY A 50 -21.47 6.06 -12.62
C GLY A 50 -22.23 6.93 -13.60
N GLY A 51 -21.53 7.68 -14.47
CA GLY A 51 -22.07 8.45 -15.59
C GLY A 51 -21.67 7.86 -16.94
N LEU A 52 -21.35 8.74 -17.89
CA LEU A 52 -20.94 8.37 -19.25
C LEU A 52 -19.43 8.52 -19.48
N ALA A 53 -18.70 9.05 -18.50
CA ALA A 53 -17.26 9.27 -18.61
C ALA A 53 -16.49 8.01 -18.26
N THR A 54 -15.51 7.64 -19.08
CA THR A 54 -14.52 6.61 -18.74
C THR A 54 -13.44 7.23 -17.84
N ILE A 55 -13.22 6.59 -16.69
CA ILE A 55 -12.15 7.00 -15.79
C ILE A 55 -10.82 6.47 -16.34
N GLU A 56 -9.95 7.37 -16.77
CA GLU A 56 -8.57 7.03 -17.10
C GLU A 56 -7.71 7.10 -15.84
N ASP A 57 -6.95 6.03 -15.60
CA ASP A 57 -5.98 6.02 -14.50
C ASP A 57 -4.88 7.04 -14.81
N LYS A 58 -4.73 8.05 -13.97
CA LYS A 58 -3.67 9.05 -14.08
C LYS A 58 -2.32 8.35 -14.01
N LYS A 59 -1.48 8.55 -15.01
CA LYS A 59 -0.10 8.06 -15.00
C LYS A 59 0.70 8.85 -13.96
N ILE A 60 0.79 8.30 -12.77
CA ILE A 60 1.66 8.85 -11.73
C ILE A 60 3.07 8.34 -12.04
N PRO A 61 4.06 9.22 -12.25
CA PRO A 61 5.43 8.76 -12.48
C PRO A 61 5.93 8.02 -11.24
N GLN A 62 6.37 6.79 -11.45
CA GLN A 62 6.97 6.00 -10.39
C GLN A 62 8.32 6.62 -10.02
N ARG A 63 8.52 6.87 -8.75
CA ARG A 63 9.81 7.38 -8.24
C ARG A 63 10.71 6.20 -7.97
N GLU A 64 11.92 6.25 -8.48
CA GLU A 64 12.95 5.24 -8.19
C GLU A 64 13.35 5.28 -6.70
N ASN A 65 13.39 6.47 -6.12
CA ASN A 65 13.77 6.67 -4.73
C ASN A 65 12.63 7.30 -3.94
N PRO A 66 12.21 6.70 -2.82
CA PRO A 66 11.22 7.30 -1.93
C PRO A 66 11.80 8.56 -1.28
N ILE A 67 10.93 9.54 -1.03
CA ILE A 67 11.31 10.75 -0.31
C ILE A 67 11.05 10.49 1.17
N TYR A 68 12.09 10.70 1.98
CA TYR A 68 12.02 10.53 3.42
C TYR A 68 11.75 11.86 4.15
N PRO A 69 11.20 11.80 5.38
CA PRO A 69 10.92 12.99 6.15
C PRO A 69 12.19 13.79 6.49
N PRO A 70 12.09 15.12 6.66
CA PRO A 70 13.21 15.94 7.11
C PRO A 70 13.70 15.45 8.49
N GLY A 71 15.01 15.34 8.64
CA GLY A 71 15.64 14.70 9.80
C GLY A 71 16.09 13.27 9.55
N ALA A 72 15.67 12.62 8.46
CA ALA A 72 16.34 11.41 7.97
C ALA A 72 17.70 11.79 7.39
N LEU A 73 18.79 11.24 7.93
CA LEU A 73 20.15 11.60 7.48
C LEU A 73 20.43 11.10 6.06
N SER A 74 19.99 9.89 5.76
CA SER A 74 20.08 9.28 4.44
C SER A 74 19.02 8.20 4.29
N ALA A 75 18.70 7.82 3.05
CA ALA A 75 17.79 6.72 2.75
C ALA A 75 18.20 5.42 3.46
N ARG A 76 19.49 5.06 3.38
CA ARG A 76 20.02 3.86 4.01
C ARG A 76 19.92 3.91 5.53
N ASN A 77 20.30 5.02 6.15
CA ASN A 77 20.18 5.18 7.59
C ASN A 77 18.73 5.05 8.04
N PHE A 78 17.83 5.73 7.35
CA PHE A 78 16.40 5.69 7.65
C PHE A 78 15.84 4.27 7.59
N THR A 79 16.07 3.56 6.48
CA THR A 79 15.55 2.19 6.31
C THR A 79 16.09 1.20 7.32
N GLN A 80 17.32 1.38 7.79
CA GLN A 80 17.94 0.51 8.79
C GLN A 80 17.43 0.76 10.21
N HIS A 81 17.09 2.00 10.57
CA HIS A 81 16.66 2.35 11.91
C HIS A 81 15.14 2.45 12.08
N CYS A 82 14.40 2.62 10.98
CA CYS A 82 12.95 2.75 11.04
C CYS A 82 12.28 1.42 11.37
N THR A 83 11.55 1.37 12.48
CA THR A 83 10.80 0.21 12.95
C THR A 83 9.38 0.14 12.39
N ALA A 84 9.02 1.01 11.44
CA ALA A 84 7.68 1.08 10.84
C ALA A 84 6.52 1.23 11.86
N CYS A 85 6.76 1.89 13.00
CA CYS A 85 5.79 2.05 14.09
C CYS A 85 4.61 3.00 13.77
N GLN A 86 4.64 3.71 12.65
CA GLN A 86 3.61 4.63 12.16
C GLN A 86 3.30 5.86 13.04
N LEU A 87 4.03 6.11 14.11
CA LEU A 87 3.80 7.28 14.98
C LEU A 87 3.97 8.60 14.22
N CYS A 88 4.99 8.72 13.36
CA CYS A 88 5.21 9.91 12.55
C CYS A 88 4.10 10.13 11.51
N VAL A 89 3.49 9.06 11.01
CA VAL A 89 2.34 9.13 10.09
C VAL A 89 1.11 9.67 10.82
N SER A 90 0.83 9.16 12.03
CA SER A 90 -0.36 9.54 12.82
C SER A 90 -0.35 11.00 13.26
N VAL A 91 0.83 11.57 13.55
CA VAL A 91 0.95 12.98 13.99
C VAL A 91 1.10 13.97 12.85
N CYS A 92 1.20 13.51 11.59
CA CYS A 92 1.36 14.39 10.43
C CYS A 92 0.07 15.18 10.13
N PRO A 93 0.01 16.49 10.34
CA PRO A 93 -1.22 17.25 10.22
C PRO A 93 -1.73 17.34 8.78
N ASN A 94 -0.84 17.30 7.81
CA ASN A 94 -1.18 17.39 6.39
C ASN A 94 -1.19 16.03 5.70
N GLN A 95 -1.05 14.93 6.45
CA GLN A 95 -1.07 13.54 5.92
C GLN A 95 -0.09 13.32 4.75
N VAL A 96 1.05 14.01 4.78
CA VAL A 96 2.10 13.88 3.77
C VAL A 96 2.90 12.59 3.96
N LEU A 97 3.03 12.12 5.21
CA LEU A 97 3.68 10.85 5.51
C LEU A 97 2.68 9.71 5.33
N ARG A 98 3.09 8.70 4.56
CA ARG A 98 2.31 7.51 4.28
C ARG A 98 3.17 6.26 4.42
N PRO A 99 2.57 5.13 4.79
CA PRO A 99 3.27 3.87 4.74
C PRO A 99 3.60 3.49 3.31
N SER A 100 4.82 3.03 3.07
CA SER A 100 5.27 2.51 1.79
C SER A 100 4.63 1.15 1.50
N ASP A 101 4.25 0.91 0.25
CA ASP A 101 3.77 -0.36 -0.27
C ASP A 101 4.87 -1.19 -0.95
N ASN A 102 6.08 -0.66 -1.03
CA ASN A 102 7.23 -1.36 -1.57
C ASN A 102 7.66 -2.50 -0.62
N LEU A 103 7.84 -3.70 -1.15
CA LEU A 103 8.20 -4.89 -0.37
C LEU A 103 9.51 -4.77 0.42
N LEU A 104 10.47 -3.98 -0.07
CA LEU A 104 11.76 -3.78 0.61
C LEU A 104 11.66 -2.79 1.79
N THR A 105 10.71 -1.86 1.74
CA THR A 105 10.50 -0.82 2.73
C THR A 105 9.07 -0.84 3.27
N LEU A 106 8.49 -2.03 3.29
CA LEU A 106 7.08 -2.23 3.64
C LEU A 106 6.72 -1.54 4.96
N MET A 107 5.67 -0.74 4.92
CA MET A 107 5.16 0.03 6.05
C MET A 107 6.11 1.12 6.58
N GLN A 108 7.30 1.30 6.05
CA GLN A 108 8.13 2.44 6.42
C GLN A 108 7.54 3.73 5.86
N PRO A 109 7.56 4.84 6.61
CA PRO A 109 6.94 6.07 6.14
C PRO A 109 7.74 6.72 5.01
N GLU A 110 7.04 7.10 3.96
CA GLU A 110 7.54 7.90 2.85
C GLU A 110 6.70 9.17 2.67
N MET A 111 7.26 10.17 2.00
CA MET A 111 6.55 11.43 1.75
C MET A 111 5.80 11.37 0.43
N SER A 112 4.48 11.55 0.49
CA SER A 112 3.59 11.72 -0.66
C SER A 112 2.97 13.11 -0.64
N TYR A 113 3.11 13.83 -1.73
CA TYR A 113 2.58 15.19 -1.88
C TYR A 113 1.22 15.25 -2.59
N GLU A 114 0.56 14.13 -2.78
CA GLU A 114 -0.74 14.06 -3.47
C GLU A 114 -1.86 14.82 -2.75
N ARG A 115 -1.82 14.85 -1.42
CA ARG A 115 -2.88 15.44 -0.59
C ARG A 115 -2.48 16.74 0.10
N GLY A 116 -1.24 17.09 0.06
CA GLY A 116 -0.77 18.27 0.78
C GLY A 116 0.74 18.43 0.72
N TYR A 117 1.24 19.33 1.51
CA TYR A 117 2.65 19.70 1.59
C TYR A 117 3.15 19.64 3.04
N CYS A 118 4.45 19.41 3.19
CA CYS A 118 5.09 19.45 4.50
C CYS A 118 5.30 20.90 4.92
N ARG A 119 4.63 21.30 6.01
CA ARG A 119 4.75 22.66 6.54
C ARG A 119 6.18 22.94 7.01
N PRO A 120 6.79 24.08 6.64
CA PRO A 120 8.15 24.43 7.05
C PRO A 120 8.33 24.47 8.57
N GLU A 121 7.31 24.98 9.27
CA GLU A 121 7.31 25.16 10.72
C GLU A 121 6.94 23.92 11.53
N CYS A 122 6.68 22.78 10.90
CA CYS A 122 6.25 21.56 11.59
C CYS A 122 7.40 20.58 11.81
N THR A 123 7.70 20.20 13.04
CA THR A 123 8.75 19.24 13.46
C THR A 123 8.21 17.96 14.08
N LYS A 124 6.88 17.79 14.14
CA LYS A 124 6.20 16.72 14.87
C LYS A 124 6.70 15.30 14.59
N CYS A 125 7.04 14.99 13.33
CA CYS A 125 7.52 13.64 12.98
C CYS A 125 8.89 13.32 13.63
N SER A 126 9.76 14.32 13.82
CA SER A 126 11.05 14.15 14.50
C SER A 126 10.90 14.03 16.01
N GLU A 127 9.90 14.67 16.60
CA GLU A 127 9.65 14.65 18.04
C GLU A 127 9.13 13.30 18.55
N VAL A 128 8.38 12.57 17.71
CA VAL A 128 7.72 11.31 18.09
C VAL A 128 8.48 10.07 17.67
N CYS A 129 9.62 10.18 17.00
CA CYS A 129 10.35 9.01 16.50
C CYS A 129 11.13 8.30 17.62
N PRO A 130 10.68 7.12 18.11
CA PRO A 130 11.34 6.45 19.23
C PRO A 130 12.65 5.75 18.80
N ALA A 131 12.74 5.39 17.52
CA ALA A 131 13.89 4.67 16.97
C ALA A 131 15.02 5.60 16.51
N GLY A 132 14.84 6.93 16.57
CA GLY A 132 15.82 7.90 16.09
C GLY A 132 16.08 7.87 14.59
N ALA A 133 15.25 7.17 13.82
CA ALA A 133 15.35 7.16 12.35
C ALA A 133 15.10 8.55 11.73
N ILE A 134 14.29 9.35 12.42
CA ILE A 134 14.10 10.78 12.16
C ILE A 134 14.71 11.52 13.31
N HIS A 135 15.82 12.21 13.08
CA HIS A 135 16.48 13.01 14.09
C HIS A 135 15.68 14.26 14.44
N LEU A 136 15.73 14.63 15.71
CA LEU A 136 15.11 15.88 16.17
C LEU A 136 15.75 17.05 15.41
N THR A 137 14.92 17.80 14.70
CA THR A 137 15.36 18.97 13.90
C THR A 137 14.72 20.23 14.45
N SER A 138 15.51 21.32 14.55
CA SER A 138 14.97 22.64 14.82
C SER A 138 14.31 23.23 13.58
N LEU A 139 13.48 24.26 13.75
CA LEU A 139 12.82 24.95 12.63
C LEU A 139 13.82 25.53 11.62
N ALA A 140 14.93 26.06 12.14
CA ALA A 140 15.98 26.63 11.30
C ALA A 140 16.69 25.56 10.47
N GLU A 141 17.03 24.44 11.09
CA GLU A 141 17.66 23.30 10.39
C GLU A 141 16.71 22.70 9.35
N LYS A 142 15.44 22.56 9.68
CA LYS A 142 14.47 22.00 8.75
C LYS A 142 14.35 22.81 7.46
N SER A 143 14.34 24.14 7.54
CA SER A 143 14.28 24.99 6.36
C SER A 143 15.54 24.91 5.48
N ALA A 144 16.67 24.48 6.05
CA ALA A 144 17.92 24.25 5.32
C ALA A 144 18.02 22.85 4.69
N ILE A 145 17.18 21.88 5.13
CA ILE A 145 17.23 20.51 4.62
C ILE A 145 16.45 20.43 3.29
N GLN A 146 17.16 20.14 2.22
CA GLN A 146 16.55 19.83 0.93
C GLN A 146 16.12 18.36 0.89
N ILE A 147 14.82 18.10 0.92
CA ILE A 147 14.24 16.75 0.88
C ILE A 147 13.91 16.26 -0.52
N GLY A 148 13.93 17.16 -1.51
CA GLY A 148 13.65 16.86 -2.90
C GLY A 148 13.49 18.12 -3.73
N HIS A 149 13.22 17.94 -5.01
CA HIS A 149 12.90 19.02 -5.93
C HIS A 149 11.65 18.67 -6.75
N ALA A 150 10.91 19.67 -7.15
CA ALA A 150 9.75 19.49 -8.01
C ALA A 150 10.18 19.33 -9.46
N VAL A 151 9.65 18.33 -10.15
CA VAL A 151 9.83 18.13 -11.60
C VAL A 151 8.48 18.32 -12.27
N TRP A 152 8.41 19.21 -13.24
CA TRP A 152 7.21 19.43 -14.00
C TRP A 152 7.13 18.45 -15.18
N ILE A 153 6.05 17.70 -15.24
CA ILE A 153 5.78 16.71 -16.30
C ILE A 153 4.75 17.34 -17.24
N LYS A 154 5.22 17.77 -18.41
CA LYS A 154 4.42 18.49 -19.40
C LYS A 154 3.23 17.66 -19.90
N GLU A 155 3.42 16.37 -20.09
CA GLU A 155 2.42 15.42 -20.60
C GLU A 155 1.21 15.26 -19.69
N ASN A 156 1.38 15.57 -18.39
CA ASN A 156 0.31 15.50 -17.39
C ASN A 156 -0.33 16.87 -17.10
N CYS A 157 0.06 17.90 -17.82
CA CYS A 157 -0.44 19.24 -17.61
C CYS A 157 -1.73 19.47 -18.42
N VAL A 158 -2.87 19.57 -17.75
CA VAL A 158 -4.19 19.72 -18.40
C VAL A 158 -4.23 20.87 -19.40
N PRO A 159 -3.73 22.10 -19.11
CA PRO A 159 -3.74 23.19 -20.07
C PRO A 159 -2.93 22.91 -21.35
N LEU A 160 -1.92 22.04 -21.29
CA LEU A 160 -1.11 21.71 -22.47
C LEU A 160 -1.66 20.54 -23.26
N THR A 161 -2.35 19.59 -22.62
CA THR A 161 -2.91 18.41 -23.27
C THR A 161 -4.22 18.71 -23.99
N ASP A 162 -5.05 19.60 -23.43
CA ASP A 162 -6.38 19.92 -23.98
C ASP A 162 -6.38 21.13 -24.94
N GLY A 163 -5.18 21.66 -25.28
CA GLY A 163 -5.08 22.82 -26.18
C GLY A 163 -5.71 24.11 -25.64
N MET A 164 -6.04 24.15 -24.36
CA MET A 164 -6.46 25.38 -23.71
C MET A 164 -5.24 26.28 -23.53
N GLU A 165 -5.23 27.41 -24.26
CA GLU A 165 -4.28 28.47 -23.97
C GLU A 165 -4.42 28.87 -22.51
N SER A 166 -3.31 28.78 -21.77
CA SER A 166 -3.27 29.16 -20.36
C SER A 166 -3.76 30.59 -20.22
N VAL A 167 -4.91 30.75 -19.58
CA VAL A 167 -5.31 32.07 -19.11
C VAL A 167 -4.31 32.44 -18.01
N SER A 168 -3.36 33.26 -18.36
CA SER A 168 -2.44 33.89 -17.38
C SER A 168 -3.27 34.80 -16.47
N TYR A 169 -3.35 34.44 -15.20
CA TYR A 169 -3.78 35.33 -14.16
C TYR A 169 -2.64 36.21 -13.69
#